data_ba37fff432beef0b06e3fea3c457d624
#
_entry.id   ba37fff432beef0b06e3fea3c457d624
#
_cell.length_a   1.000
_cell.length_b   1.000
_cell.length_c   1.000
_cell.angle_alpha   90.00
_cell.angle_beta   90.00
_cell.angle_gamma   90.00
#
_symmetry.space_group_name_H-M   'P 1'
#
loop_
_entity.id
_entity.type
_entity.pdbx_description
1 polymer ?
#
loop_
_entity_poly.entity_id
_entity_poly.type
_entity_poly.pdbx_seq_one_letter_code
_entity_poly.pdbx_strand_id
1 'polypeptide(L)'
;MKSPKELTLERRLLRILEEGSHSHALAQTLVADEEIQNIQDYGNNVSIKRLGFNDHGPVHMRQVAINALTMLRLLHQAGIPMSLEKEQVGTYDDSACAVLLASFLHDLGMSIGRQDHELMSAIIARPIIRRLLEGLEGLDARRRTMIECMALEGIVGHMATRRIHSLEAGLILIADGCDMEKGRARIPLAISLGGQEAHYGDIHKYSANSIEHVRIDKGQTKPIRITVHMSSEVGCFQIEEVLIPKINMSPSKPFVELVALVGGESERHYL
;
A
#
# COMPACT_ATOMS: atom_id res chain seq x y z
N MET A 1 13.96 -6.41 16.17
CA MET A 1 13.09 -7.61 16.40
C MET A 1 11.70 -7.24 15.92
N LYS A 2 11.08 -8.05 15.06
CA LYS A 2 9.76 -7.81 14.50
C LYS A 2 8.66 -7.85 15.56
N SER A 3 7.66 -6.97 15.43
CA SER A 3 6.49 -6.95 16.29
C SER A 3 5.54 -8.14 16.02
N PRO A 4 4.69 -8.54 16.97
CA PRO A 4 3.67 -9.58 16.73
C PRO A 4 2.73 -9.26 15.57
N LYS A 5 2.45 -7.96 15.31
CA LYS A 5 1.60 -7.51 14.19
C LYS A 5 2.31 -7.77 12.86
N GLU A 6 3.60 -7.44 12.74
CA GLU A 6 4.39 -7.74 11.53
C GLU A 6 4.36 -9.23 11.20
N LEU A 7 4.66 -10.10 12.18
CA LEU A 7 4.66 -11.56 12.00
C LEU A 7 3.28 -12.10 11.58
N THR A 8 2.20 -11.49 12.06
CA THR A 8 0.84 -11.86 11.67
C THR A 8 0.53 -11.46 10.23
N LEU A 9 0.93 -10.24 9.82
CA LEU A 9 0.76 -9.75 8.47
C LEU A 9 1.62 -10.55 7.48
N GLU A 10 2.85 -10.89 7.81
CA GLU A 10 3.73 -11.73 6.98
C GLU A 10 3.11 -13.11 6.69
N ARG A 11 2.56 -13.77 7.71
CA ARG A 11 1.85 -15.04 7.51
C ARG A 11 0.62 -14.89 6.62
N ARG A 12 -0.12 -13.78 6.76
CA ARG A 12 -1.28 -13.47 5.90
C ARG A 12 -0.84 -13.20 4.46
N LEU A 13 0.23 -12.44 4.27
CA LEU A 13 0.81 -12.12 2.98
C LEU A 13 1.18 -13.39 2.20
N LEU A 14 1.94 -14.29 2.82
CA LEU A 14 2.37 -15.54 2.18
C LEU A 14 1.19 -16.44 1.78
N ARG A 15 0.08 -16.42 2.53
CA ARG A 15 -1.13 -17.21 2.20
C ARG A 15 -1.93 -16.67 1.00
N ILE A 16 -1.74 -15.41 0.62
CA ILE A 16 -2.43 -14.81 -0.53
C ILE A 16 -1.79 -15.27 -1.84
N LEU A 17 -0.49 -15.56 -1.81
CA LEU A 17 0.33 -15.92 -2.96
C LEU A 17 0.30 -17.43 -3.20
N GLU A 18 0.45 -17.82 -4.47
CA GLU A 18 0.52 -19.22 -4.87
C GLU A 18 1.89 -19.80 -4.50
N GLU A 19 1.89 -20.89 -3.75
CA GLU A 19 3.12 -21.58 -3.35
C GLU A 19 3.89 -22.07 -4.60
N GLY A 20 5.21 -21.83 -4.62
CA GLY A 20 6.06 -22.16 -5.76
C GLY A 20 6.13 -21.08 -6.86
N SER A 21 5.32 -20.01 -6.79
CA SER A 21 5.43 -18.86 -7.69
C SER A 21 6.65 -17.98 -7.39
N HIS A 22 7.09 -17.17 -8.38
CA HIS A 22 8.15 -16.17 -8.14
C HIS A 22 7.71 -15.12 -7.11
N SER A 23 6.45 -14.70 -7.12
CA SER A 23 5.90 -13.75 -6.15
C SER A 23 5.91 -14.31 -4.74
N HIS A 24 5.65 -15.61 -4.54
CA HIS A 24 5.75 -16.24 -3.22
C HIS A 24 7.21 -16.29 -2.73
N ALA A 25 8.16 -16.72 -3.58
CA ALA A 25 9.59 -16.73 -3.25
C ALA A 25 10.11 -15.32 -2.94
N LEU A 26 9.68 -14.32 -3.75
CA LEU A 26 10.01 -12.91 -3.53
C LEU A 26 9.47 -12.40 -2.19
N ALA A 27 8.23 -12.75 -1.84
CA ALA A 27 7.63 -12.34 -0.56
C ALA A 27 8.41 -12.92 0.64
N GLN A 28 8.85 -14.18 0.55
CA GLN A 28 9.70 -14.80 1.59
C GLN A 28 11.02 -14.03 1.76
N THR A 29 11.65 -13.64 0.65
CA THR A 29 12.91 -12.87 0.68
C THR A 29 12.67 -11.46 1.22
N LEU A 30 11.63 -10.74 0.76
CA LEU A 30 11.27 -9.39 1.22
C LEU A 30 11.03 -9.32 2.73
N VAL A 31 10.28 -10.27 3.28
CA VAL A 31 10.01 -10.26 4.73
C VAL A 31 11.24 -10.59 5.56
N ALA A 32 12.23 -11.30 5.01
CA ALA A 32 13.46 -11.67 5.69
C ALA A 32 14.61 -10.66 5.51
N ASP A 33 14.46 -9.70 4.62
CA ASP A 33 15.52 -8.78 4.23
C ASP A 33 15.80 -7.72 5.31
N GLU A 34 16.98 -7.77 5.90
CA GLU A 34 17.38 -6.87 7.00
C GLU A 34 17.62 -5.43 6.52
N GLU A 35 18.13 -5.23 5.29
CA GLU A 35 18.34 -3.89 4.73
C GLU A 35 17.01 -3.16 4.60
N ILE A 36 15.99 -3.80 4.02
CA ILE A 36 14.65 -3.25 3.88
C ILE A 36 14.04 -2.96 5.25
N GLN A 37 14.11 -3.92 6.17
CA GLN A 37 13.59 -3.74 7.53
C GLN A 37 14.22 -2.55 8.23
N ASN A 38 15.55 -2.41 8.16
CA ASN A 38 16.28 -1.33 8.82
C ASN A 38 15.94 0.05 8.21
N ILE A 39 15.79 0.14 6.88
CA ILE A 39 15.40 1.40 6.22
C ILE A 39 13.95 1.76 6.60
N GLN A 40 13.02 0.81 6.63
CA GLN A 40 11.63 1.02 7.03
C GLN A 40 11.54 1.46 8.50
N ASP A 41 12.26 0.82 9.42
CA ASP A 41 12.30 1.19 10.83
C ASP A 41 12.87 2.61 11.03
N TYR A 42 13.93 2.95 10.29
CA TYR A 42 14.52 4.28 10.36
C TYR A 42 13.59 5.34 9.74
N GLY A 43 12.98 5.06 8.59
CA GLY A 43 12.00 5.94 7.96
C GLY A 43 10.81 6.21 8.88
N ASN A 44 10.33 5.19 9.58
CA ASN A 44 9.28 5.34 10.58
C ASN A 44 9.69 6.22 11.76
N ASN A 45 10.94 6.08 12.23
CA ASN A 45 11.49 6.96 13.27
C ASN A 45 11.56 8.42 12.80
N VAL A 46 11.97 8.68 11.55
CA VAL A 46 11.97 10.03 10.95
C VAL A 46 10.53 10.55 10.86
N SER A 47 9.59 9.74 10.31
CA SER A 47 8.19 10.12 10.15
C SER A 47 7.55 10.54 11.47
N ILE A 48 7.67 9.72 12.49
CA ILE A 48 7.00 9.94 13.79
C ILE A 48 7.71 11.01 14.61
N LYS A 49 9.03 10.86 14.83
CA LYS A 49 9.73 11.68 15.82
C LYS A 49 10.20 13.03 15.31
N ARG A 50 10.60 13.11 14.01
CA ARG A 50 11.08 14.37 13.43
C ARG A 50 9.98 15.16 12.74
N LEU A 51 9.05 14.47 12.08
CA LEU A 51 8.07 15.11 11.21
C LEU A 51 6.64 15.13 11.81
N GLY A 52 6.37 14.34 12.85
CA GLY A 52 5.05 14.26 13.50
C GLY A 52 3.96 13.65 12.63
N PHE A 53 4.33 12.85 11.62
CA PHE A 53 3.39 12.14 10.74
C PHE A 53 2.97 10.78 11.30
N ASN A 54 2.04 10.13 10.63
CA ASN A 54 1.57 8.77 10.93
C ASN A 54 2.68 7.73 10.73
N ASP A 55 2.41 6.50 11.19
CA ASP A 55 3.28 5.34 10.99
C ASP A 55 3.48 5.05 9.48
N HIS A 56 4.73 5.05 9.02
CA HIS A 56 5.19 4.68 7.67
C HIS A 56 6.24 3.57 7.74
N GLY A 57 6.13 2.72 8.75
CA GLY A 57 7.08 1.66 9.04
C GLY A 57 6.68 0.29 8.48
N PRO A 58 7.35 -0.76 8.96
CA PRO A 58 7.20 -2.12 8.46
C PRO A 58 5.76 -2.67 8.48
N VAL A 59 4.96 -2.29 9.47
CA VAL A 59 3.54 -2.70 9.58
C VAL A 59 2.72 -2.13 8.43
N HIS A 60 2.91 -0.85 8.12
CA HIS A 60 2.27 -0.18 7.00
C HIS A 60 2.58 -0.86 5.66
N MET A 61 3.87 -1.07 5.36
CA MET A 61 4.28 -1.69 4.10
C MET A 61 3.65 -3.07 3.89
N ARG A 62 3.58 -3.87 4.94
CA ARG A 62 2.95 -5.20 4.89
C ARG A 62 1.44 -5.12 4.70
N GLN A 63 0.78 -4.16 5.34
CA GLN A 63 -0.65 -3.95 5.17
C GLN A 63 -0.98 -3.47 3.74
N VAL A 64 -0.19 -2.53 3.19
CA VAL A 64 -0.33 -2.08 1.79
C VAL A 64 -0.15 -3.25 0.83
N ALA A 65 0.85 -4.11 1.03
CA ALA A 65 1.05 -5.30 0.19
C ALA A 65 -0.15 -6.26 0.23
N ILE A 66 -0.71 -6.52 1.42
CA ILE A 66 -1.91 -7.35 1.57
C ILE A 66 -3.11 -6.73 0.84
N ASN A 67 -3.33 -5.43 0.99
CA ASN A 67 -4.42 -4.71 0.35
C ASN A 67 -4.28 -4.78 -1.18
N ALA A 68 -3.10 -4.46 -1.71
CA ALA A 68 -2.83 -4.43 -3.15
C ALA A 68 -2.96 -5.83 -3.78
N LEU A 69 -2.36 -6.85 -3.17
CA LEU A 69 -2.47 -8.24 -3.66
C LEU A 69 -3.88 -8.81 -3.54
N THR A 70 -4.65 -8.40 -2.53
CA THR A 70 -6.06 -8.78 -2.43
C THR A 70 -6.85 -8.21 -3.61
N MET A 71 -6.66 -6.94 -3.94
CA MET A 71 -7.30 -6.30 -5.09
C MET A 71 -6.82 -6.90 -6.41
N LEU A 72 -5.51 -7.16 -6.56
CA LEU A 72 -4.94 -7.84 -7.73
C LEU A 72 -5.63 -9.19 -7.98
N ARG A 73 -5.75 -10.01 -6.93
CA ARG A 73 -6.42 -11.31 -7.00
C ARG A 73 -7.91 -11.19 -7.37
N LEU A 74 -8.62 -10.20 -6.83
CA LEU A 74 -10.03 -9.96 -7.16
C LEU A 74 -10.22 -9.58 -8.63
N LEU A 75 -9.33 -8.75 -9.20
CA LEU A 75 -9.34 -8.44 -10.63
C LEU A 75 -9.08 -9.68 -11.47
N HIS A 76 -8.06 -10.47 -11.13
CA HIS A 76 -7.75 -11.72 -11.83
C HIS A 76 -8.92 -12.71 -11.79
N GLN A 77 -9.57 -12.90 -10.64
CA GLN A 77 -10.76 -13.74 -10.49
C GLN A 77 -11.97 -13.24 -11.31
N ALA A 78 -12.02 -11.95 -11.59
CA ALA A 78 -13.03 -11.34 -12.47
C ALA A 78 -12.66 -11.41 -13.95
N GLY A 79 -11.54 -12.04 -14.31
CA GLY A 79 -11.07 -12.18 -15.69
C GLY A 79 -10.50 -10.90 -16.27
N ILE A 80 -10.06 -9.95 -15.43
CA ILE A 80 -9.45 -8.69 -15.85
C ILE A 80 -7.94 -8.88 -15.88
N PRO A 81 -7.31 -8.87 -17.08
CA PRO A 81 -5.86 -9.01 -17.20
C PRO A 81 -5.16 -7.76 -16.65
N MET A 82 -4.04 -7.96 -15.97
CA MET A 82 -3.17 -6.88 -15.54
C MET A 82 -2.47 -6.22 -16.73
N SER A 83 -1.84 -5.07 -16.52
CA SER A 83 -1.21 -4.33 -17.62
C SER A 83 -0.12 -5.15 -18.32
N LEU A 84 0.75 -5.84 -17.57
CA LEU A 84 1.79 -6.70 -18.15
C LEU A 84 1.22 -7.86 -18.97
N GLU A 85 0.10 -8.45 -18.54
CA GLU A 85 -0.58 -9.51 -19.29
C GLU A 85 -1.25 -8.96 -20.56
N LYS A 86 -1.98 -7.84 -20.44
CA LYS A 86 -2.68 -7.20 -21.55
C LYS A 86 -1.72 -6.77 -22.66
N GLU A 87 -0.54 -6.31 -22.31
CA GLU A 87 0.53 -5.89 -23.21
C GLU A 87 1.36 -7.08 -23.73
N GLN A 88 1.12 -8.28 -23.25
CA GLN A 88 1.85 -9.51 -23.60
C GLN A 88 3.35 -9.43 -23.33
N VAL A 89 3.74 -8.72 -22.28
CA VAL A 89 5.15 -8.55 -21.87
C VAL A 89 5.48 -9.24 -20.56
N GLY A 90 4.49 -9.72 -19.82
CA GLY A 90 4.64 -10.45 -18.57
C GLY A 90 3.41 -11.30 -18.24
N THR A 91 3.43 -11.90 -17.07
CA THR A 91 2.39 -12.79 -16.53
C THR A 91 1.70 -12.15 -15.33
N TYR A 92 0.62 -12.76 -14.85
CA TYR A 92 -0.01 -12.39 -13.57
C TYR A 92 0.98 -12.43 -12.39
N ASP A 93 1.86 -13.44 -12.37
CA ASP A 93 2.88 -13.57 -11.32
C ASP A 93 3.94 -12.44 -11.38
N ASP A 94 4.29 -11.97 -12.60
CA ASP A 94 5.15 -10.79 -12.76
C ASP A 94 4.50 -9.52 -12.21
N SER A 95 3.20 -9.34 -12.45
CA SER A 95 2.42 -8.25 -11.88
C SER A 95 2.37 -8.34 -10.35
N ALA A 96 2.20 -9.55 -9.79
CA ALA A 96 2.25 -9.78 -8.35
C ALA A 96 3.63 -9.45 -7.76
N CYS A 97 4.72 -9.81 -8.45
CA CYS A 97 6.08 -9.41 -8.06
C CYS A 97 6.25 -7.89 -8.05
N ALA A 98 5.79 -7.19 -9.09
CA ALA A 98 5.88 -5.73 -9.17
C ALA A 98 5.07 -5.05 -8.05
N VAL A 99 3.85 -5.53 -7.78
CA VAL A 99 2.98 -5.04 -6.71
C VAL A 99 3.61 -5.26 -5.33
N LEU A 100 4.21 -6.42 -5.09
CA LEU A 100 4.95 -6.70 -3.86
C LEU A 100 6.10 -5.73 -3.64
N LEU A 101 6.97 -5.59 -4.63
CA LEU A 101 8.13 -4.69 -4.58
C LEU A 101 7.69 -3.26 -4.33
N ALA A 102 6.73 -2.75 -5.08
CA ALA A 102 6.23 -1.41 -4.90
C ALA A 102 5.63 -1.21 -3.50
N SER A 103 4.82 -2.16 -3.00
CA SER A 103 4.21 -2.06 -1.67
C SER A 103 5.23 -2.03 -0.54
N PHE A 104 6.32 -2.81 -0.63
CA PHE A 104 7.35 -2.85 0.40
C PHE A 104 8.31 -1.66 0.37
N LEU A 105 8.44 -1.00 -0.78
CA LEU A 105 9.52 -0.04 -1.03
C LEU A 105 9.03 1.39 -1.31
N HIS A 106 7.71 1.64 -1.40
CA HIS A 106 7.17 2.94 -1.82
C HIS A 106 7.56 4.09 -0.90
N ASP A 107 7.70 3.84 0.39
CA ASP A 107 7.97 4.86 1.42
C ASP A 107 9.41 4.84 1.96
N LEU A 108 10.37 4.12 1.32
CA LEU A 108 11.76 4.10 1.78
C LEU A 108 12.39 5.49 1.81
N GLY A 109 11.93 6.40 0.95
CA GLY A 109 12.35 7.80 0.91
C GLY A 109 12.00 8.60 2.16
N MET A 110 11.04 8.13 2.98
CA MET A 110 10.74 8.72 4.29
C MET A 110 11.96 8.68 5.23
N SER A 111 12.93 7.81 4.97
CA SER A 111 14.22 7.79 5.68
C SER A 111 15.05 9.06 5.43
N ILE A 112 14.80 9.77 4.33
CA ILE A 112 15.44 11.04 3.97
C ILE A 112 14.56 12.23 4.40
N GLY A 113 13.25 12.19 4.05
CA GLY A 113 12.29 13.23 4.37
C GLY A 113 10.96 13.06 3.66
N ARG A 114 10.00 13.96 3.93
CA ARG A 114 8.65 13.89 3.36
C ARG A 114 8.56 14.42 1.93
N GLN A 115 9.29 15.49 1.63
CA GLN A 115 9.21 16.12 0.32
C GLN A 115 9.81 15.20 -0.75
N ASP A 116 9.07 14.97 -1.85
CA ASP A 116 9.48 14.10 -2.96
C ASP A 116 9.95 12.70 -2.52
N HIS A 117 9.46 12.21 -1.36
CA HIS A 117 9.88 10.91 -0.82
C HIS A 117 9.59 9.75 -1.79
N GLU A 118 8.57 9.86 -2.65
CA GLU A 118 8.28 8.88 -3.69
C GLU A 118 9.42 8.76 -4.72
N LEU A 119 10.08 9.88 -5.07
CA LEU A 119 11.25 9.87 -5.95
C LEU A 119 12.49 9.33 -5.22
N MET A 120 12.69 9.74 -3.96
CA MET A 120 13.77 9.20 -3.14
C MET A 120 13.58 7.72 -2.89
N SER A 121 12.34 7.25 -2.69
CA SER A 121 12.03 5.83 -2.59
C SER A 121 12.44 5.07 -3.84
N ALA A 122 12.14 5.58 -5.02
CA ALA A 122 12.54 4.94 -6.29
C ALA A 122 14.07 4.84 -6.44
N ILE A 123 14.81 5.88 -6.02
CA ILE A 123 16.27 5.86 -6.06
C ILE A 123 16.85 4.80 -5.11
N ILE A 124 16.34 4.73 -3.86
CA ILE A 124 16.78 3.74 -2.86
C ILE A 124 16.34 2.33 -3.27
N ALA A 125 15.10 2.18 -3.76
CA ALA A 125 14.52 0.88 -4.09
C ALA A 125 15.18 0.21 -5.28
N ARG A 126 15.63 0.97 -6.29
CA ARG A 126 16.13 0.38 -7.55
C ARG A 126 17.24 -0.64 -7.39
N PRO A 127 18.34 -0.40 -6.66
CA PRO A 127 19.37 -1.41 -6.43
C PRO A 127 18.85 -2.61 -5.63
N ILE A 128 17.94 -2.39 -4.68
CA ILE A 128 17.31 -3.44 -3.89
C ILE A 128 16.45 -4.34 -4.79
N ILE A 129 15.60 -3.74 -5.65
CA ILE A 129 14.76 -4.47 -6.62
C ILE A 129 15.60 -5.38 -7.49
N ARG A 130 16.70 -4.86 -8.05
CA ARG A 130 17.61 -5.64 -8.91
C ARG A 130 18.21 -6.82 -8.18
N ARG A 131 18.76 -6.59 -7.00
CA ARG A 131 19.32 -7.64 -6.14
C ARG A 131 18.30 -8.74 -5.84
N LEU A 132 17.06 -8.38 -5.50
CA LEU A 132 16.01 -9.33 -5.20
C LEU A 132 15.57 -10.14 -6.42
N LEU A 133 15.39 -9.48 -7.57
CA LEU A 133 14.96 -10.13 -8.81
C LEU A 133 16.07 -11.03 -9.41
N GLU A 134 17.35 -10.68 -9.23
CA GLU A 134 18.48 -11.52 -9.61
C GLU A 134 18.55 -12.82 -8.80
N GLY A 135 18.06 -12.80 -7.56
CA GLY A 135 17.98 -13.97 -6.69
C GLY A 135 16.84 -14.94 -7.03
N LEU A 136 15.93 -14.59 -7.95
CA LEU A 136 14.81 -15.46 -8.35
C LEU A 136 15.21 -16.38 -9.50
N GLU A 137 15.24 -17.68 -9.23
CA GLU A 137 15.55 -18.69 -10.25
C GLU A 137 14.49 -18.71 -11.36
N GLY A 138 14.95 -18.91 -12.61
CA GLY A 138 14.06 -19.01 -13.78
C GLY A 138 13.47 -17.69 -14.28
N LEU A 139 13.77 -16.56 -13.63
CA LEU A 139 13.32 -15.24 -14.09
C LEU A 139 14.37 -14.64 -15.03
N ASP A 140 14.05 -14.52 -16.32
CA ASP A 140 14.96 -13.97 -17.32
C ASP A 140 15.16 -12.45 -17.21
N ALA A 141 16.19 -11.91 -17.89
CA ALA A 141 16.54 -10.50 -17.82
C ALA A 141 15.43 -9.57 -18.32
N ARG A 142 14.63 -10.01 -19.34
CA ARG A 142 13.53 -9.23 -19.89
C ARG A 142 12.42 -9.08 -18.84
N ARG A 143 12.00 -10.19 -18.25
CA ARG A 143 10.94 -10.19 -17.20
C ARG A 143 11.40 -9.37 -15.98
N ARG A 144 12.66 -9.52 -15.52
CA ARG A 144 13.22 -8.69 -14.45
C ARG A 144 13.10 -7.19 -14.75
N THR A 145 13.43 -6.80 -15.99
CA THR A 145 13.33 -5.39 -16.40
C THR A 145 11.88 -4.88 -16.37
N MET A 146 10.92 -5.69 -16.86
CA MET A 146 9.51 -5.30 -16.85
C MET A 146 8.98 -5.15 -15.42
N ILE A 147 9.29 -6.10 -14.54
CA ILE A 147 8.91 -6.06 -13.12
C ILE A 147 9.55 -4.83 -12.43
N GLU A 148 10.85 -4.55 -12.67
CA GLU A 148 11.54 -3.38 -12.13
C GLU A 148 10.82 -2.08 -12.54
N CYS A 149 10.54 -1.90 -13.83
CA CYS A 149 9.89 -0.70 -14.34
C CYS A 149 8.48 -0.52 -13.78
N MET A 150 7.70 -1.60 -13.74
CA MET A 150 6.34 -1.61 -13.18
C MET A 150 6.33 -1.28 -11.68
N ALA A 151 7.25 -1.85 -10.91
CA ALA A 151 7.39 -1.55 -9.50
C ALA A 151 7.77 -0.07 -9.27
N LEU A 152 8.68 0.47 -10.07
CA LEU A 152 9.08 1.88 -9.99
C LEU A 152 7.92 2.83 -10.33
N GLU A 153 7.05 2.49 -11.29
CA GLU A 153 5.83 3.27 -11.56
C GLU A 153 4.93 3.32 -10.31
N GLY A 154 4.71 2.16 -9.67
CA GLY A 154 3.93 2.08 -8.43
C GLY A 154 4.53 2.91 -7.30
N ILE A 155 5.85 2.86 -7.12
CA ILE A 155 6.56 3.65 -6.10
C ILE A 155 6.40 5.15 -6.37
N VAL A 156 6.68 5.61 -7.58
CA VAL A 156 6.64 7.04 -7.94
C VAL A 156 5.21 7.58 -7.91
N GLY A 157 4.23 6.74 -8.21
CA GLY A 157 2.83 7.15 -8.37
C GLY A 157 1.98 7.10 -7.11
N HIS A 158 2.45 6.51 -5.99
CA HIS A 158 1.61 6.20 -4.83
C HIS A 158 1.01 7.42 -4.10
N MET A 159 1.57 8.61 -4.31
CA MET A 159 1.08 9.86 -3.68
C MET A 159 -0.02 10.59 -4.47
N ALA A 160 -0.44 10.10 -5.64
CA ALA A 160 -1.35 10.81 -6.55
C ALA A 160 -0.83 12.21 -7.03
N THR A 161 0.46 12.47 -6.88
CA THR A 161 1.11 13.71 -7.36
C THR A 161 1.50 13.62 -8.83
N ARG A 162 1.59 12.39 -9.36
CA ARG A 162 1.98 12.07 -10.74
C ARG A 162 0.96 11.15 -11.37
N ARG A 163 0.76 11.33 -12.67
CA ARG A 163 -0.11 10.43 -13.44
C ARG A 163 0.54 9.06 -13.57
N ILE A 164 -0.24 8.03 -13.28
CA ILE A 164 0.12 6.62 -13.45
C ILE A 164 -0.73 6.00 -14.55
N HIS A 165 -0.28 4.91 -15.16
CA HIS A 165 -0.88 4.37 -16.37
C HIS A 165 -1.25 2.89 -16.26
N SER A 166 -0.57 2.13 -15.38
CA SER A 166 -0.82 0.70 -15.20
C SER A 166 -1.87 0.41 -14.13
N LEU A 167 -2.55 -0.74 -14.26
CA LEU A 167 -3.44 -1.22 -13.22
C LEU A 167 -2.66 -1.54 -11.95
N GLU A 168 -1.47 -2.12 -12.06
CA GLU A 168 -0.58 -2.47 -10.96
C GLU A 168 -0.25 -1.25 -10.10
N ALA A 169 0.23 -0.16 -10.70
CA ALA A 169 0.50 1.09 -10.00
C ALA A 169 -0.78 1.68 -9.39
N GLY A 170 -1.91 1.55 -10.09
CA GLY A 170 -3.23 1.95 -9.60
C GLY A 170 -3.66 1.21 -8.34
N LEU A 171 -3.34 -0.07 -8.23
CA LEU A 171 -3.62 -0.86 -7.03
C LEU A 171 -2.76 -0.41 -5.83
N ILE A 172 -1.47 -0.09 -6.06
CA ILE A 172 -0.60 0.44 -4.99
C ILE A 172 -1.15 1.75 -4.44
N LEU A 173 -1.53 2.67 -5.32
CA LEU A 173 -2.08 3.98 -4.96
C LEU A 173 -3.33 3.85 -4.09
N ILE A 174 -4.26 2.96 -4.44
CA ILE A 174 -5.47 2.71 -3.66
C ILE A 174 -5.14 1.98 -2.35
N ALA A 175 -4.25 0.98 -2.39
CA ALA A 175 -3.89 0.15 -1.25
C ALA A 175 -3.24 0.96 -0.12
N ASP A 176 -2.36 1.91 -0.47
CA ASP A 176 -1.78 2.85 0.48
C ASP A 176 -2.87 3.74 1.10
N GLY A 177 -3.79 4.28 0.29
CA GLY A 177 -4.95 5.03 0.79
C GLY A 177 -5.86 4.23 1.72
N CYS A 178 -5.94 2.91 1.54
CA CYS A 178 -6.75 2.02 2.39
C CYS A 178 -6.13 1.76 3.77
N ASP A 179 -4.82 1.98 3.97
CA ASP A 179 -4.18 1.80 5.28
C ASP A 179 -4.31 3.08 6.13
N MET A 180 -5.55 3.42 6.48
CA MET A 180 -5.92 4.61 7.25
C MET A 180 -6.51 4.29 8.63
N GLU A 181 -6.32 3.08 9.15
CA GLU A 181 -6.86 2.66 10.44
C GLU A 181 -6.24 3.41 11.62
N LYS A 182 -7.01 3.56 12.70
CA LYS A 182 -6.62 4.25 13.94
C LYS A 182 -5.25 3.86 14.51
N GLY A 183 -4.77 2.66 14.20
CA GLY A 183 -3.46 2.18 14.63
C GLY A 183 -2.28 3.01 14.14
N ARG A 184 -2.38 3.61 12.94
CA ARG A 184 -1.34 4.47 12.37
C ARG A 184 -1.22 5.83 13.05
N ALA A 185 -2.33 6.39 13.53
CA ALA A 185 -2.39 7.72 14.13
C ALA A 185 -2.15 7.71 15.65
N ARG A 186 -2.17 6.55 16.31
CA ARG A 186 -2.16 6.45 17.78
C ARG A 186 -0.94 7.06 18.45
N ILE A 187 0.26 6.80 17.94
CA ILE A 187 1.51 7.30 18.52
C ILE A 187 1.67 8.81 18.28
N PRO A 188 1.52 9.30 17.02
CA PRO A 188 1.55 10.75 16.75
C PRO A 188 0.50 11.54 17.53
N LEU A 189 -0.70 10.98 17.71
CA LEU A 189 -1.76 11.61 18.50
C LEU A 189 -1.36 11.73 19.98
N ALA A 190 -0.81 10.66 20.57
CA ALA A 190 -0.34 10.68 21.96
C ALA A 190 0.77 11.72 22.20
N ILE A 191 1.65 11.91 21.21
CA ILE A 191 2.73 12.91 21.26
C ILE A 191 2.14 14.34 21.15
N SER A 192 1.15 14.57 20.25
CA SER A 192 0.52 15.88 20.04
C SER A 192 -0.28 16.34 21.28
N LEU A 193 -0.97 15.43 21.98
CA LEU A 193 -1.73 15.73 23.20
C LEU A 193 -0.84 16.15 24.40
N GLY A 194 0.48 15.94 24.29
CA GLY A 194 1.46 16.27 25.35
C GLY A 194 1.91 17.74 25.41
N GLY A 195 1.41 18.65 24.58
CA GLY A 195 1.78 20.05 24.82
C GLY A 195 1.88 21.04 23.68
N GLN A 196 1.03 21.10 22.68
CA GLN A 196 0.98 22.27 21.76
C GLN A 196 -0.40 22.51 21.14
N GLU A 197 -0.64 23.77 20.67
CA GLU A 197 -1.86 24.22 20.00
C GLU A 197 -2.19 23.37 18.77
N ALA A 198 -3.52 23.17 18.51
CA ALA A 198 -4.03 22.40 17.41
C ALA A 198 -3.55 22.94 16.04
N HIS A 199 -2.86 22.13 15.26
CA HIS A 199 -2.44 22.46 13.91
C HIS A 199 -3.31 21.76 12.85
N TYR A 200 -3.32 22.28 11.60
CA TYR A 200 -4.09 21.73 10.48
C TYR A 200 -3.85 20.21 10.25
N GLY A 201 -2.67 19.69 10.58
CA GLY A 201 -2.37 18.25 10.57
C GLY A 201 -3.13 17.42 11.60
N ASP A 202 -3.76 18.03 12.60
CA ASP A 202 -4.44 17.31 13.66
C ASP A 202 -5.76 16.71 13.20
N ILE A 203 -6.47 17.34 12.24
CA ILE A 203 -7.72 16.79 11.69
C ILE A 203 -7.51 15.42 11.02
N HIS A 204 -6.39 15.24 10.31
CA HIS A 204 -6.01 13.96 9.74
C HIS A 204 -5.78 12.89 10.81
N LYS A 205 -5.19 13.24 11.94
CA LYS A 205 -4.95 12.31 13.06
C LYS A 205 -6.26 11.96 13.76
N TYR A 206 -7.14 12.94 13.99
CA TYR A 206 -8.43 12.72 14.64
C TYR A 206 -9.37 11.89 13.74
N SER A 207 -9.44 12.20 12.46
CA SER A 207 -10.28 11.48 11.51
C SER A 207 -9.79 10.04 11.31
N ALA A 208 -8.48 9.80 11.20
CA ALA A 208 -7.90 8.46 11.14
C ALA A 208 -8.19 7.65 12.41
N ASN A 209 -8.24 8.29 13.59
CA ASN A 209 -8.57 7.60 14.84
C ASN A 209 -10.03 7.11 14.89
N SER A 210 -10.92 7.66 14.06
CA SER A 210 -12.30 7.20 13.91
C SER A 210 -12.45 5.99 12.99
N ILE A 211 -11.44 5.65 12.20
CA ILE A 211 -11.47 4.47 11.33
C ILE A 211 -11.12 3.23 12.14
N GLU A 212 -12.06 2.29 12.22
CA GLU A 212 -11.86 1.04 12.97
C GLU A 212 -11.07 0.03 12.14
N HIS A 213 -11.54 -0.24 10.92
CA HIS A 213 -10.87 -1.10 9.95
C HIS A 213 -11.35 -0.84 8.52
N VAL A 214 -10.51 -1.20 7.56
CA VAL A 214 -10.82 -1.18 6.13
C VAL A 214 -10.82 -2.61 5.61
N ARG A 215 -11.92 -2.99 4.96
CA ARG A 215 -12.10 -4.32 4.40
C ARG A 215 -12.12 -4.24 2.87
N ILE A 216 -11.38 -5.15 2.23
CA ILE A 216 -11.32 -5.27 0.77
C ILE A 216 -11.83 -6.66 0.41
N ASP A 217 -12.94 -6.72 -0.33
CA ASP A 217 -13.60 -7.95 -0.72
C ASP A 217 -14.10 -7.88 -2.17
N LYS A 218 -14.70 -8.99 -2.63
CA LYS A 218 -15.46 -9.03 -3.87
C LYS A 218 -16.67 -8.09 -3.76
N GLY A 219 -16.82 -7.21 -4.74
CA GLY A 219 -17.93 -6.28 -4.82
C GLY A 219 -19.21 -6.90 -5.35
N GLN A 220 -20.29 -6.13 -5.30
CA GLN A 220 -21.62 -6.52 -5.77
C GLN A 220 -21.78 -6.22 -7.28
N THR A 221 -21.35 -5.03 -7.70
CA THR A 221 -21.46 -4.54 -9.09
C THR A 221 -20.10 -4.45 -9.76
N LYS A 222 -19.03 -4.26 -9.00
CA LYS A 222 -17.65 -4.18 -9.47
C LYS A 222 -16.79 -5.25 -8.80
N PRO A 223 -15.64 -5.62 -9.38
CA PRO A 223 -14.78 -6.68 -8.84
C PRO A 223 -14.28 -6.43 -7.42
N ILE A 224 -13.99 -5.17 -7.07
CA ILE A 224 -13.41 -4.77 -5.80
C ILE A 224 -14.41 -3.94 -5.02
N ARG A 225 -14.69 -4.32 -3.77
CA ARG A 225 -15.41 -3.49 -2.80
C ARG A 225 -14.49 -3.13 -1.64
N ILE A 226 -14.36 -1.83 -1.41
CA ILE A 226 -13.67 -1.27 -0.24
C ILE A 226 -14.74 -0.80 0.73
N THR A 227 -14.78 -1.39 1.92
CA THR A 227 -15.69 -1.00 3.01
C THR A 227 -14.89 -0.41 4.14
N VAL A 228 -15.17 0.85 4.48
CA VAL A 228 -14.53 1.58 5.58
C VAL A 228 -15.46 1.57 6.78
N HIS A 229 -15.05 0.88 7.83
CA HIS A 229 -15.78 0.85 9.10
C HIS A 229 -15.27 1.95 10.02
N MET A 230 -16.17 2.77 10.54
CA MET A 230 -15.81 3.90 11.40
C MET A 230 -16.77 4.08 12.57
N SER A 231 -16.24 4.56 13.69
CA SER A 231 -17.00 4.82 14.91
C SER A 231 -17.79 6.14 14.87
N SER A 232 -17.41 7.08 14.00
CA SER A 232 -18.08 8.37 13.85
C SER A 232 -17.88 8.95 12.44
N GLU A 233 -18.74 9.90 12.06
CA GLU A 233 -18.70 10.57 10.75
C GLU A 233 -17.41 11.39 10.50
N VAL A 234 -16.64 11.71 11.54
CA VAL A 234 -15.34 12.37 11.40
C VAL A 234 -14.39 11.55 10.51
N GLY A 235 -14.55 10.22 10.49
CA GLY A 235 -13.80 9.33 9.60
C GLY A 235 -14.07 9.57 8.11
N CYS A 236 -15.22 10.14 7.72
CA CYS A 236 -15.53 10.48 6.33
C CYS A 236 -14.47 11.41 5.72
N PHE A 237 -13.84 12.27 6.52
CA PHE A 237 -12.76 13.14 6.06
C PHE A 237 -11.58 12.33 5.46
N GLN A 238 -11.23 11.17 6.04
CA GLN A 238 -10.18 10.30 5.46
C GLN A 238 -10.59 9.72 4.12
N ILE A 239 -11.88 9.39 3.97
CA ILE A 239 -12.39 8.91 2.67
C ILE A 239 -12.34 10.02 1.64
N GLU A 240 -12.85 11.20 1.96
CA GLU A 240 -13.05 12.31 1.03
C GLU A 240 -11.73 12.99 0.63
N GLU A 241 -10.81 13.18 1.58
CA GLU A 241 -9.55 13.91 1.36
C GLU A 241 -8.35 13.00 1.01
N VAL A 242 -8.42 11.70 1.34
CA VAL A 242 -7.29 10.79 1.11
C VAL A 242 -7.65 9.69 0.12
N LEU A 243 -8.68 8.89 0.39
CA LEU A 243 -8.95 7.69 -0.40
C LEU A 243 -9.59 7.99 -1.76
N ILE A 244 -10.62 8.85 -1.81
CA ILE A 244 -11.30 9.22 -3.07
C ILE A 244 -10.34 9.88 -4.07
N PRO A 245 -9.49 10.85 -3.71
CA PRO A 245 -8.50 11.40 -4.63
C PRO A 245 -7.58 10.32 -5.23
N LYS A 246 -7.10 9.36 -4.42
CA LYS A 246 -6.28 8.26 -4.89
C LYS A 246 -7.03 7.32 -5.83
N ILE A 247 -8.29 6.96 -5.51
CA ILE A 247 -9.12 6.16 -6.41
C ILE A 247 -9.36 6.90 -7.72
N ASN A 248 -9.66 8.20 -7.67
CA ASN A 248 -9.92 9.01 -8.86
C ASN A 248 -8.72 9.12 -9.81
N MET A 249 -7.51 9.11 -9.27
CA MET A 249 -6.26 9.13 -10.05
C MET A 249 -5.83 7.75 -10.55
N SER A 250 -6.42 6.68 -10.00
CA SER A 250 -6.05 5.30 -10.32
C SER A 250 -6.71 4.82 -11.62
N PRO A 251 -5.94 4.17 -12.53
CA PRO A 251 -6.49 3.41 -13.65
C PRO A 251 -7.44 2.28 -13.22
N SER A 252 -7.34 1.81 -11.97
CA SER A 252 -8.21 0.76 -11.41
C SER A 252 -9.56 1.28 -10.90
N LYS A 253 -9.82 2.60 -10.93
CA LYS A 253 -11.10 3.22 -10.51
C LYS A 253 -12.35 2.53 -11.07
N PRO A 254 -12.43 2.16 -12.37
CA PRO A 254 -13.64 1.53 -12.94
C PRO A 254 -14.05 0.23 -12.24
N PHE A 255 -13.14 -0.42 -11.54
CA PHE A 255 -13.30 -1.72 -10.90
C PHE A 255 -13.58 -1.65 -9.39
N VAL A 256 -13.72 -0.45 -8.82
CA VAL A 256 -13.80 -0.24 -7.36
C VAL A 256 -15.16 0.29 -6.95
N GLU A 257 -15.80 -0.37 -5.99
CA GLU A 257 -16.89 0.16 -5.17
C GLU A 257 -16.32 0.66 -3.84
N LEU A 258 -16.81 1.79 -3.35
CA LEU A 258 -16.40 2.37 -2.06
C LEU A 258 -17.62 2.65 -1.20
N VAL A 259 -17.63 2.07 0.00
CA VAL A 259 -18.73 2.18 0.97
C VAL A 259 -18.18 2.52 2.34
N ALA A 260 -18.85 3.39 3.07
CA ALA A 260 -18.61 3.65 4.48
C ALA A 260 -19.72 3.07 5.34
N LEU A 261 -19.34 2.52 6.51
CA LEU A 261 -20.24 2.07 7.57
C LEU A 261 -19.92 2.86 8.84
N VAL A 262 -20.88 3.68 9.29
CA VAL A 262 -20.74 4.50 10.49
C VAL A 262 -21.57 3.87 11.60
N GLY A 263 -20.94 3.52 12.74
CA GLY A 263 -21.63 2.91 13.89
C GLY A 263 -22.31 1.57 13.59
N GLY A 264 -22.09 0.97 12.42
CA GLY A 264 -22.69 -0.29 12.01
C GLY A 264 -24.12 -0.21 11.48
N GLU A 265 -24.74 0.98 11.37
CA GLU A 265 -26.18 1.12 11.11
C GLU A 265 -26.56 1.54 9.68
N SER A 266 -25.69 2.24 8.96
CA SER A 266 -26.03 2.71 7.60
C SER A 266 -24.85 2.63 6.64
N GLU A 267 -25.11 2.13 5.41
CA GLU A 267 -24.15 2.17 4.32
C GLU A 267 -24.24 3.52 3.60
N ARG A 268 -23.11 4.22 3.48
CA ARG A 268 -22.94 5.39 2.62
C ARG A 268 -22.09 4.99 1.41
N HIS A 269 -22.70 5.03 0.23
CA HIS A 269 -22.04 4.71 -1.04
C HIS A 269 -21.35 5.96 -1.58
N TYR A 270 -20.07 5.80 -1.99
CA TYR A 270 -19.25 6.86 -2.60
C TYR A 270 -18.95 6.58 -4.08
N LEU A 271 -18.82 5.29 -4.47
CA LEU A 271 -18.49 4.87 -5.85
C LEU A 271 -19.21 3.56 -6.21
#